data_7656d913a0dc363602be4e07b288851c
#
_entry.id   7656d913a0dc363602be4e07b288851c
#
_cell.length_a   1.000
_cell.length_b   1.000
_cell.length_c   1.000
_cell.angle_alpha   90.00
_cell.angle_beta   90.00
_cell.angle_gamma   90.00
#
_symmetry.space_group_name_H-M   'P 1'
#
loop_
_entity.id
_entity.type
_entity.pdbx_description
1 polymer ?
#
loop_
_entity_poly.entity_id
_entity_poly.type
_entity_poly.pdbx_seq_one_letter_code
_entity_poly.pdbx_strand_id
1 'polypeptide(L)'
;MLYTASFYDPQDWVGQRYRVSRAHPRGRKAEWELAPFLYPDRDLLNSYRAGAVDFAALTVEYRRALDSSYEADGGFRDWVDGLAAAGDLTLLCFERGEKLCHRRVAAKWLLERRPGLICGALR
;
A
#
# COMPACT_ATOMS: atom_id res chain seq x y z
N MET A 1 -13.58 -3.08 -5.40
CA MET A 1 -12.41 -3.95 -5.64
C MET A 1 -11.13 -3.20 -5.29
N LEU A 2 -10.11 -3.92 -4.86
CA LEU A 2 -8.80 -3.36 -4.50
C LEU A 2 -7.77 -3.62 -5.61
N TYR A 3 -7.14 -2.55 -6.07
CA TYR A 3 -6.12 -2.56 -7.12
C TYR A 3 -4.81 -1.99 -6.60
N THR A 4 -3.71 -2.29 -7.27
CA THR A 4 -2.44 -1.59 -7.07
C THR A 4 -1.89 -1.12 -8.41
N ALA A 5 -1.17 0.00 -8.41
CA ALA A 5 -0.58 0.57 -9.61
C ALA A 5 0.60 1.48 -9.28
N SER A 6 1.36 1.87 -10.29
CA SER A 6 2.38 2.90 -10.17
C SER A 6 1.79 4.29 -10.35
N PHE A 7 2.36 5.30 -9.69
CA PHE A 7 2.08 6.71 -9.97
C PHE A 7 2.24 7.06 -11.44
N TYR A 8 3.12 6.36 -12.14
CA TYR A 8 3.49 6.67 -13.53
C TYR A 8 2.63 5.95 -14.56
N ASP A 9 1.67 5.14 -14.13
CA ASP A 9 0.76 4.39 -14.99
C ASP A 9 -0.70 4.71 -14.69
N PRO A 10 -1.16 5.97 -14.96
CA PRO A 10 -2.53 6.40 -14.62
C PRO A 10 -3.63 5.57 -15.29
N GLN A 11 -3.32 4.93 -16.42
CA GLN A 11 -4.27 4.06 -17.11
C GLN A 11 -4.65 2.83 -16.28
N ASP A 12 -3.85 2.49 -15.26
CA ASP A 12 -4.11 1.35 -14.36
C ASP A 12 -4.89 1.76 -13.10
N TRP A 13 -5.12 3.06 -12.89
CA TRP A 13 -5.82 3.54 -11.71
C TRP A 13 -7.33 3.32 -11.83
N VAL A 14 -7.93 2.75 -10.76
CA VAL A 14 -9.35 2.48 -10.71
C VAL A 14 -9.93 3.04 -9.41
N GLY A 15 -10.98 3.83 -9.50
CA GLY A 15 -11.69 4.36 -8.33
C GLY A 15 -10.89 5.33 -7.49
N GLN A 16 -11.10 5.30 -6.18
CA GLN A 16 -10.39 6.15 -5.23
C GLN A 16 -8.92 5.74 -5.16
N ARG A 17 -8.03 6.72 -5.13
CA ARG A 17 -6.57 6.50 -5.16
C ARG A 17 -5.95 6.87 -3.83
N TYR A 18 -5.03 6.02 -3.35
CA TYR A 18 -4.32 6.22 -2.09
C TYR A 18 -2.82 6.07 -2.29
N ARG A 19 -2.06 7.06 -1.84
CA ARG A 19 -0.60 6.96 -1.79
C ARG A 19 -0.18 6.14 -0.58
N VAL A 20 0.58 5.06 -0.83
CA VAL A 20 1.12 4.19 0.22
C VAL A 20 2.64 4.34 0.40
N SER A 21 3.28 5.24 -0.35
CA SER A 21 4.67 5.62 -0.18
C SER A 21 4.80 6.83 0.73
N ARG A 22 5.91 6.91 1.49
CA ARG A 22 6.18 8.10 2.32
C ARG A 22 6.43 9.34 1.47
N ALA A 23 7.13 9.16 0.34
CA ALA A 23 7.48 10.27 -0.52
C ALA A 23 6.40 10.53 -1.56
N HIS A 24 6.23 11.80 -1.91
CA HIS A 24 5.43 12.23 -3.04
C HIS A 24 6.28 12.18 -4.32
N PRO A 25 5.76 11.69 -5.44
CA PRO A 25 6.52 11.67 -6.69
C PRO A 25 6.79 13.10 -7.16
N ARG A 26 8.08 13.39 -7.43
CA ARG A 26 8.53 14.72 -7.82
C ARG A 26 7.89 15.16 -9.13
N GLY A 27 7.42 16.41 -9.17
CA GLY A 27 6.84 17.00 -10.38
C GLY A 27 5.43 16.53 -10.70
N ARG A 28 4.81 15.72 -9.84
CA ARG A 28 3.44 15.24 -10.03
C ARG A 28 2.46 15.99 -9.15
N LYS A 29 1.30 16.32 -9.72
CA LYS A 29 0.18 16.85 -8.96
C LYS A 29 -0.45 15.74 -8.13
N ALA A 30 -0.82 16.04 -6.89
CA ALA A 30 -1.47 15.06 -6.03
C ALA A 30 -2.92 14.84 -6.49
N GLU A 31 -3.18 13.70 -7.08
CA GLU A 31 -4.51 13.27 -7.56
C GLU A 31 -5.01 12.08 -6.75
N TRP A 32 -4.59 11.99 -5.50
CA TRP A 32 -4.85 10.87 -4.59
C TRP A 32 -4.93 11.34 -3.15
N GLU A 33 -5.57 10.51 -2.32
CA GLU A 33 -5.56 10.66 -0.88
C GLU A 33 -4.31 10.01 -0.28
N LEU A 34 -4.00 10.32 0.97
CA LEU A 34 -2.89 9.73 1.70
C LEU A 34 -3.38 8.56 2.56
N ALA A 35 -2.61 7.47 2.56
CA ALA A 35 -2.85 6.34 3.45
C ALA A 35 -1.63 6.11 4.36
N PRO A 36 -1.39 7.02 5.34
CA PRO A 36 -0.19 6.96 6.17
C PRO A 36 -0.09 5.68 7.00
N PHE A 37 -1.22 5.02 7.30
CA PHE A 37 -1.22 3.72 7.97
C PHE A 37 -0.47 2.64 7.20
N LEU A 38 -0.33 2.80 5.88
CA LEU A 38 0.31 1.84 4.99
C LEU A 38 1.74 2.23 4.60
N TYR A 39 2.27 3.33 5.15
CA TYR A 39 3.66 3.72 4.88
C TYR A 39 4.61 2.73 5.55
N PRO A 40 5.61 2.21 4.82
CA PRO A 40 6.63 1.38 5.45
C PRO A 40 7.51 2.22 6.37
N ASP A 41 8.11 1.58 7.39
CA ASP A 41 9.11 2.21 8.21
C ASP A 41 10.28 2.71 7.36
N ARG A 42 10.75 3.93 7.64
CA ARG A 42 11.82 4.57 6.85
C ARG A 42 13.11 3.75 6.90
N ASP A 43 13.51 3.30 8.09
CA ASP A 43 14.76 2.57 8.26
C ASP A 43 14.71 1.20 7.56
N LEU A 44 13.56 0.53 7.63
CA LEU A 44 13.33 -0.72 6.93
C LEU A 44 13.44 -0.53 5.40
N LEU A 45 12.82 0.51 4.88
CA LEU A 45 12.86 0.82 3.45
C LEU A 45 14.28 1.16 2.98
N ASN A 46 15.02 1.95 3.79
CA ASN A 46 16.41 2.30 3.49
C ASN A 46 17.31 1.06 3.52
N SER A 47 17.11 0.15 4.46
CA SER A 47 17.85 -1.11 4.53
C SER A 47 17.61 -1.98 3.31
N TYR A 48 16.38 -2.04 2.84
CA TYR A 48 16.04 -2.76 1.62
C TYR A 48 16.71 -2.13 0.39
N ARG A 49 16.64 -0.81 0.26
CA ARG A 49 17.26 -0.09 -0.86
C ARG A 49 18.78 -0.21 -0.88
N ALA A 50 19.39 -0.29 0.29
CA ALA A 50 20.83 -0.48 0.44
C ALA A 50 21.29 -1.93 0.25
N GLY A 51 20.35 -2.87 0.06
CA GLY A 51 20.65 -4.28 -0.09
C GLY A 51 20.95 -5.03 1.21
N ALA A 52 20.75 -4.38 2.38
CA ALA A 52 21.00 -5.01 3.67
C ALA A 52 19.93 -6.05 4.03
N VAL A 53 18.70 -5.88 3.52
CA VAL A 53 17.62 -6.86 3.65
C VAL A 53 17.04 -7.13 2.26
N ASP A 54 16.59 -8.37 2.02
CA ASP A 54 15.90 -8.70 0.77
C ASP A 54 14.39 -8.39 0.87
N PHE A 55 13.68 -8.60 -0.23
CA PHE A 55 12.24 -8.30 -0.26
C PHE A 55 11.44 -9.21 0.65
N ALA A 56 11.86 -10.46 0.83
CA ALA A 56 11.20 -11.38 1.74
C ALA A 56 11.31 -10.90 3.20
N ALA A 57 12.48 -10.42 3.61
CA ALA A 57 12.69 -9.85 4.95
C ALA A 57 11.91 -8.56 5.13
N LEU A 58 11.89 -7.68 4.13
CA LEU A 58 11.08 -6.47 4.14
C LEU A 58 9.60 -6.81 4.32
N THR A 59 9.10 -7.80 3.59
CA THR A 59 7.70 -8.23 3.66
C THR A 59 7.33 -8.68 5.07
N VAL A 60 8.15 -9.50 5.71
CA VAL A 60 7.90 -9.99 7.08
C VAL A 60 7.81 -8.83 8.07
N GLU A 61 8.79 -7.93 8.05
CA GLU A 61 8.83 -6.80 8.98
C GLU A 61 7.71 -5.78 8.70
N TYR A 62 7.40 -5.52 7.44
CA TYR A 62 6.32 -4.63 7.06
C TYR A 62 4.96 -5.18 7.54
N ARG A 63 4.69 -6.46 7.32
CA ARG A 63 3.45 -7.09 7.79
C ARG A 63 3.35 -7.07 9.30
N ARG A 64 4.45 -7.31 10.01
CA ARG A 64 4.49 -7.21 11.47
C ARG A 64 4.13 -5.81 11.95
N ALA A 65 4.68 -4.78 11.31
CA ALA A 65 4.36 -3.39 11.63
C ALA A 65 2.89 -3.05 11.36
N LEU A 66 2.33 -3.55 10.25
CA LEU A 66 0.90 -3.39 9.95
C LEU A 66 0.03 -4.06 11.02
N ASP A 67 0.35 -5.27 11.42
CA ASP A 67 -0.37 -5.98 12.48
C ASP A 67 -0.34 -5.21 13.80
N SER A 68 0.82 -4.73 14.21
CA SER A 68 0.97 -3.96 15.45
C SER A 68 0.18 -2.65 15.41
N SER A 69 0.26 -1.94 14.30
CA SER A 69 -0.47 -0.68 14.10
C SER A 69 -1.99 -0.92 14.09
N TYR A 70 -2.44 -1.98 13.46
CA TYR A 70 -3.86 -2.34 13.41
C TYR A 70 -4.41 -2.64 14.80
N GLU A 71 -3.66 -3.33 15.64
CA GLU A 71 -4.07 -3.60 17.03
C GLU A 71 -4.10 -2.34 17.89
N ALA A 72 -3.14 -1.45 17.69
CA ALA A 72 -2.95 -0.28 18.56
C ALA A 72 -3.79 0.93 18.17
N ASP A 73 -4.21 1.03 16.90
CA ASP A 73 -4.81 2.25 16.35
C ASP A 73 -6.24 2.02 15.86
N GLY A 74 -7.21 2.54 16.61
CA GLY A 74 -8.63 2.45 16.24
C GLY A 74 -8.96 3.17 14.94
N GLY A 75 -8.27 4.25 14.64
CA GLY A 75 -8.43 4.98 13.39
C GLY A 75 -8.04 4.13 12.18
N PHE A 76 -6.97 3.36 12.31
CA PHE A 76 -6.57 2.42 11.28
C PHE A 76 -7.62 1.31 11.08
N ARG A 77 -8.13 0.74 12.17
CA ARG A 77 -9.19 -0.27 12.09
C ARG A 77 -10.44 0.28 11.41
N ASP A 78 -10.85 1.48 11.77
CA ASP A 78 -12.02 2.13 11.19
C ASP A 78 -11.84 2.37 9.68
N TRP A 79 -10.64 2.82 9.28
CA TRP A 79 -10.32 3.02 7.89
C TRP A 79 -10.40 1.71 7.09
N VAL A 80 -9.82 0.63 7.62
CA VAL A 80 -9.87 -0.71 6.99
C VAL A 80 -11.31 -1.20 6.89
N ASP A 81 -12.10 -1.04 7.96
CA ASP A 81 -13.50 -1.47 7.99
C ASP A 81 -14.34 -0.74 6.95
N GLY A 82 -14.02 0.50 6.63
CA GLY A 82 -14.75 1.28 5.64
C GLY A 82 -14.42 0.93 4.18
N LEU A 83 -13.33 0.22 3.92
CA LEU A 83 -12.85 -0.02 2.54
C LEU A 83 -13.83 -0.83 1.68
N ALA A 84 -14.48 -1.84 2.26
CA ALA A 84 -15.41 -2.69 1.50
C ALA A 84 -16.60 -1.91 0.96
N ALA A 85 -17.04 -0.86 1.67
CA ALA A 85 -18.14 0.00 1.27
C ALA A 85 -17.72 1.18 0.38
N ALA A 86 -16.41 1.42 0.23
CA ALA A 86 -15.89 2.58 -0.49
C ALA A 86 -15.86 2.39 -2.02
N GLY A 87 -16.25 1.23 -2.53
CA GLY A 87 -16.18 0.92 -3.96
C GLY A 87 -14.76 0.54 -4.39
N ASP A 88 -14.41 0.87 -5.63
CA ASP A 88 -13.07 0.56 -6.17
C ASP A 88 -12.02 1.51 -5.59
N LEU A 89 -10.86 0.96 -5.28
CA LEU A 89 -9.72 1.76 -4.80
C LEU A 89 -8.40 1.19 -5.32
N THR A 90 -7.42 2.08 -5.50
CA THR A 90 -6.09 1.72 -5.99
C THR A 90 -5.02 2.24 -5.04
N LEU A 91 -4.11 1.38 -4.62
CA LEU A 91 -2.93 1.76 -3.85
C LEU A 91 -1.79 2.12 -4.80
N LEU A 92 -1.19 3.28 -4.62
CA LEU A 92 -0.16 3.83 -5.51
C LEU A 92 1.20 3.90 -4.85
N CYS A 93 2.23 3.53 -5.60
CA CYS A 93 3.64 3.64 -5.23
C CYS A 93 4.49 3.87 -6.48
N PHE A 94 5.82 3.96 -6.31
CA PHE A 94 6.74 4.39 -7.39
C PHE A 94 7.05 3.32 -8.43
N GLU A 95 7.28 2.08 -8.03
CA GLU A 95 7.81 1.03 -8.90
C GLU A 95 6.84 0.72 -10.03
N ARG A 96 7.41 0.35 -11.19
CA ARG A 96 6.66 0.01 -12.40
C ARG A 96 6.92 -1.44 -12.79
N GLY A 97 5.97 -2.00 -13.55
CA GLY A 97 6.09 -3.33 -14.11
C GLY A 97 6.19 -4.40 -13.01
N GLU A 98 7.14 -5.31 -13.18
CA GLU A 98 7.32 -6.44 -12.27
C GLU A 98 8.21 -6.14 -11.06
N LYS A 99 8.68 -4.91 -10.90
CA LYS A 99 9.50 -4.54 -9.74
C LYS A 99 8.73 -4.76 -8.45
N LEU A 100 9.39 -5.40 -7.50
CA LEU A 100 8.80 -5.69 -6.19
C LEU A 100 8.56 -4.39 -5.41
N CYS A 101 7.34 -4.25 -4.89
CA CYS A 101 6.94 -3.06 -4.14
C CYS A 101 6.01 -3.43 -3.00
N HIS A 102 6.15 -2.71 -1.88
CA HIS A 102 5.33 -2.91 -0.69
C HIS A 102 3.82 -2.70 -0.94
N ARG A 103 3.42 -1.99 -2.00
CA ARG A 103 1.98 -1.79 -2.30
C ARG A 103 1.23 -3.12 -2.49
N ARG A 104 1.87 -4.10 -3.10
CA ARG A 104 1.25 -5.43 -3.26
C ARG A 104 1.15 -6.17 -1.94
N VAL A 105 2.14 -6.01 -1.08
CA VAL A 105 2.12 -6.58 0.28
C VAL A 105 0.97 -5.95 1.08
N ALA A 106 0.85 -4.63 1.02
CA ALA A 106 -0.24 -3.90 1.68
C ALA A 106 -1.61 -4.38 1.19
N ALA A 107 -1.77 -4.52 -0.14
CA ALA A 107 -3.03 -4.99 -0.73
C ALA A 107 -3.40 -6.39 -0.24
N LYS A 108 -2.46 -7.32 -0.26
CA LYS A 108 -2.69 -8.69 0.22
C LYS A 108 -3.04 -8.71 1.70
N TRP A 109 -2.36 -7.89 2.51
CA TRP A 109 -2.65 -7.76 3.93
C TRP A 109 -4.09 -7.25 4.18
N LEU A 110 -4.51 -6.22 3.43
CA LEU A 110 -5.87 -5.68 3.53
C LEU A 110 -6.92 -6.72 3.14
N LEU A 111 -6.68 -7.48 2.07
CA LEU A 111 -7.59 -8.54 1.62
C LEU A 111 -7.77 -9.63 2.69
N GLU A 112 -6.72 -9.96 3.41
CA GLU A 112 -6.76 -10.92 4.52
C GLU A 112 -7.55 -10.37 5.71
N ARG A 113 -7.40 -9.08 6.01
CA ARG A 113 -8.07 -8.43 7.15
C ARG A 113 -9.54 -8.14 6.88
N ARG A 114 -9.93 -7.94 5.61
CA ARG A 114 -11.28 -7.54 5.27
C ARG A 114 -11.86 -8.48 4.20
N PRO A 115 -12.51 -9.57 4.61
CA PRO A 115 -13.03 -10.58 3.66
C PRO A 115 -14.04 -10.06 2.65
N GLY A 116 -14.74 -8.95 2.96
CA GLY A 116 -15.68 -8.30 2.04
C GLY A 116 -15.01 -7.52 0.92
N LEU A 117 -13.68 -7.32 0.99
CA LEU A 117 -12.90 -6.63 -0.02
C LEU A 117 -12.51 -7.61 -1.12
N ILE A 118 -12.73 -7.24 -2.38
CA ILE A 118 -12.50 -8.12 -3.53
C ILE A 118 -11.20 -7.71 -4.23
N CYS A 119 -10.36 -8.69 -4.57
CA CYS A 119 -9.10 -8.45 -5.25
C CYS A 119 -9.32 -8.12 -6.73
N GLY A 120 -8.79 -6.96 -7.15
CA GLY A 120 -8.66 -6.58 -8.55
C GLY A 120 -7.25 -6.88 -9.06
N ALA A 121 -6.80 -6.15 -10.08
CA ALA A 121 -5.45 -6.31 -10.61
C ALA A 121 -4.41 -5.71 -9.65
N LEU A 122 -3.45 -6.52 -9.21
CA LEU A 122 -2.31 -6.09 -8.37
C LEU A 122 -1.08 -5.92 -9.26
N ARG A 123 -0.88 -4.72 -9.76
CA ARG A 123 0.19 -4.38 -10.72
C ARG A 123 1.45 -3.86 -10.07
#